data_ae894d6661fd530f38c26db852d94338
#
_entry.id   ae894d6661fd530f38c26db852d94338
#
_cell.length_a   1.000
_cell.length_b   1.000
_cell.length_c   1.000
_cell.angle_alpha   90.00
_cell.angle_beta   90.00
_cell.angle_gamma   90.00
#
_symmetry.space_group_name_H-M   'P 1'
#
loop_
_entity.id
_entity.type
_entity.pdbx_description
1 polymer ?
#
loop_
_entity_poly.entity_id
_entity_poly.type
_entity_poly.pdbx_seq_one_letter_code
_entity_poly.pdbx_strand_id
1 'polypeptide(L)'
;MSPFSRPNPQSPREAAADWLDRRERGALSAEEQTRLDQWLAAAAENAAAYAEMEHLYALTDEHAADPVILRLRQSALRARPIGARPVWGAAAAAMLVAVIGVSGAGIAALNRTPSLAPNPVTRIAEALSARANPNSAVHRTGVGERLTLTLPDGSVATLNTDTILKVAYVDGERGVRLLRGQALFEVAKNRRVPFRVYAGGRQITAVGTVFDVRLDGEHVKVSLVEGVVKVAAVKAKASPGKPLEQVQMTAGEVLDAPAADAPMRVASADTEKAISWRSGVVEFSGEPLAQAVAEINRYTTQPIEIDDPDAANFRVSGVFRTGEPQMFARMMTQVFPLEVQQAPDGAIALRKRG
;
A
#
# COMPACT_ATOMS: atom_id res chain seq x y z
N MET A 1 45.60 -13.91 -22.98
CA MET A 1 45.55 -12.43 -23.07
C MET A 1 44.09 -12.01 -22.90
N SER A 2 43.71 -11.64 -21.69
CA SER A 2 42.35 -11.12 -21.41
C SER A 2 42.41 -9.61 -21.30
N PRO A 3 41.50 -8.88 -21.94
CA PRO A 3 41.36 -7.45 -21.70
C PRO A 3 40.36 -7.22 -20.57
N PHE A 4 40.85 -7.17 -19.34
CA PHE A 4 40.05 -6.56 -18.27
C PHE A 4 40.10 -5.04 -18.46
N SER A 5 39.01 -4.49 -18.99
CA SER A 5 38.75 -3.05 -18.98
C SER A 5 38.79 -2.54 -17.55
N ARG A 6 39.60 -1.51 -17.30
CA ARG A 6 39.63 -0.77 -16.04
C ARG A 6 38.25 -0.09 -15.86
N PRO A 7 37.54 -0.30 -14.75
CA PRO A 7 36.37 0.49 -14.47
C PRO A 7 36.76 1.94 -14.24
N ASN A 8 35.94 2.84 -14.73
CA ASN A 8 35.95 4.27 -14.45
C ASN A 8 36.01 4.53 -12.93
N PRO A 9 36.71 5.56 -12.43
CA PRO A 9 36.81 5.80 -10.99
C PRO A 9 35.40 6.01 -10.40
N GLN A 10 34.94 5.02 -9.66
CA GLN A 10 33.71 5.09 -8.87
C GLN A 10 33.92 6.14 -7.78
N SER A 11 32.84 6.90 -7.46
CA SER A 11 32.89 7.79 -6.31
C SER A 11 33.17 6.99 -5.02
N PRO A 12 33.79 7.58 -3.97
CA PRO A 12 34.02 6.90 -2.70
C PRO A 12 32.78 6.25 -2.12
N ARG A 13 31.59 6.87 -2.32
CA ARG A 13 30.29 6.34 -1.88
C ARG A 13 29.85 5.09 -2.64
N GLU A 14 30.05 5.07 -3.96
CA GLU A 14 29.72 3.89 -4.78
C GLU A 14 30.63 2.69 -4.42
N ALA A 15 31.91 2.94 -4.19
CA ALA A 15 32.82 1.92 -3.75
C ALA A 15 32.51 1.40 -2.34
N ALA A 16 32.10 2.27 -1.41
CA ALA A 16 31.64 1.89 -0.08
C ALA A 16 30.40 1.00 -0.13
N ALA A 17 29.40 1.35 -0.96
CA ALA A 17 28.19 0.55 -1.15
C ALA A 17 28.51 -0.85 -1.70
N ASP A 18 29.44 -0.96 -2.67
CA ASP A 18 29.84 -2.24 -3.25
C ASP A 18 30.55 -3.15 -2.21
N TRP A 19 31.39 -2.59 -1.33
CA TRP A 19 32.01 -3.32 -0.23
C TRP A 19 30.99 -3.83 0.79
N LEU A 20 29.99 -3.02 1.16
CA LEU A 20 28.96 -3.41 2.11
C LEU A 20 28.03 -4.48 1.53
N ASP A 21 27.63 -4.37 0.25
CA ASP A 21 26.84 -5.38 -0.44
C ASP A 21 27.56 -6.74 -0.52
N ARG A 22 28.88 -6.75 -0.73
CA ARG A 22 29.68 -7.99 -0.68
C ARG A 22 29.70 -8.60 0.72
N ARG A 23 29.84 -7.77 1.76
CA ARG A 23 29.84 -8.22 3.17
C ARG A 23 28.48 -8.82 3.57
N GLU A 24 27.38 -8.27 3.07
CA GLU A 24 26.03 -8.83 3.32
C GLU A 24 25.77 -10.17 2.62
N ARG A 25 26.32 -10.36 1.44
CA ARG A 25 26.19 -11.63 0.71
C ARG A 25 26.97 -12.78 1.34
N GLY A 26 27.89 -12.52 2.26
CA GLY A 26 28.66 -13.48 3.01
C GLY A 26 29.91 -12.88 3.61
N ALA A 27 30.58 -13.62 4.49
CA ALA A 27 31.84 -13.17 5.06
C ALA A 27 32.89 -12.94 3.94
N LEU A 28 33.56 -11.77 3.96
CA LEU A 28 34.63 -11.47 3.03
C LEU A 28 35.78 -12.47 3.18
N SER A 29 36.36 -12.90 2.07
CA SER A 29 37.58 -13.69 2.09
C SER A 29 38.75 -12.87 2.66
N ALA A 30 39.78 -13.51 3.15
CA ALA A 30 40.99 -12.85 3.69
C ALA A 30 41.63 -11.86 2.69
N GLU A 31 41.56 -12.19 1.41
CA GLU A 31 42.07 -11.35 0.32
C GLU A 31 41.17 -10.11 0.06
N GLU A 32 39.86 -10.27 0.17
CA GLU A 32 38.88 -9.16 0.06
C GLU A 32 38.95 -8.24 1.27
N GLN A 33 39.11 -8.79 2.48
CA GLN A 33 39.32 -8.01 3.69
C GLN A 33 40.59 -7.15 3.58
N THR A 34 41.71 -7.72 3.11
CA THR A 34 42.95 -6.96 2.90
C THR A 34 42.75 -5.82 1.88
N ARG A 35 41.99 -6.05 0.82
CA ARG A 35 41.67 -5.01 -0.18
C ARG A 35 40.78 -3.91 0.37
N LEU A 36 39.82 -4.27 1.19
CA LEU A 36 38.94 -3.28 1.89
C LEU A 36 39.80 -2.40 2.81
N ASP A 37 40.67 -3.01 3.64
CA ASP A 37 41.52 -2.28 4.58
C ASP A 37 42.49 -1.34 3.84
N GLN A 38 43.06 -1.76 2.72
CA GLN A 38 43.89 -0.92 1.85
C GLN A 38 43.10 0.24 1.26
N TRP A 39 41.87 0.00 0.82
CA TRP A 39 41.01 1.04 0.25
C TRP A 39 40.59 2.07 1.31
N LEU A 40 40.26 1.62 2.53
CA LEU A 40 39.95 2.50 3.67
C LEU A 40 41.14 3.37 4.06
N ALA A 41 42.34 2.81 4.05
CA ALA A 41 43.59 3.52 4.38
C ALA A 41 44.08 4.47 3.27
N ALA A 42 43.63 4.31 2.04
CA ALA A 42 44.11 5.07 0.88
C ALA A 42 43.69 6.55 0.90
N ALA A 43 42.53 6.90 1.48
CA ALA A 43 42.05 8.27 1.63
C ALA A 43 41.06 8.40 2.81
N ALA A 44 41.09 9.50 3.53
CA ALA A 44 40.15 9.79 4.62
C ALA A 44 38.70 9.85 4.12
N GLU A 45 38.46 10.24 2.88
CA GLU A 45 37.14 10.29 2.23
C GLU A 45 36.56 8.89 2.05
N ASN A 46 37.39 7.86 1.82
CA ASN A 46 36.93 6.47 1.70
C ASN A 46 36.41 5.94 3.05
N ALA A 47 37.15 6.21 4.12
CA ALA A 47 36.75 5.81 5.48
C ALA A 47 35.46 6.55 5.91
N ALA A 48 35.35 7.84 5.60
CA ALA A 48 34.13 8.62 5.88
C ALA A 48 32.92 8.09 5.07
N ALA A 49 33.10 7.82 3.77
CA ALA A 49 32.07 7.26 2.92
C ALA A 49 31.63 5.85 3.38
N TYR A 50 32.59 5.03 3.81
CA TYR A 50 32.28 3.69 4.33
C TYR A 50 31.49 3.75 5.64
N ALA A 51 31.89 4.61 6.59
CA ALA A 51 31.20 4.78 7.86
C ALA A 51 29.79 5.35 7.66
N GLU A 52 29.61 6.32 6.74
CA GLU A 52 28.30 6.86 6.36
C GLU A 52 27.39 5.76 5.79
N MET A 53 27.91 4.96 4.87
CA MET A 53 27.14 3.87 4.26
C MET A 53 26.86 2.74 5.25
N GLU A 54 27.81 2.38 6.11
CA GLU A 54 27.61 1.37 7.16
C GLU A 54 26.52 1.80 8.16
N HIS A 55 26.49 3.08 8.53
CA HIS A 55 25.41 3.63 9.35
C HIS A 55 24.05 3.53 8.63
N LEU A 56 23.98 3.82 7.34
CA LEU A 56 22.76 3.69 6.54
C LEU A 56 22.30 2.22 6.44
N TYR A 57 23.24 1.28 6.26
CA TYR A 57 22.93 -0.15 6.25
C TYR A 57 22.45 -0.66 7.62
N ALA A 58 23.06 -0.21 8.72
CA ALA A 58 22.60 -0.54 10.08
C ALA A 58 21.16 -0.06 10.35
N LEU A 59 20.79 1.12 9.85
CA LEU A 59 19.40 1.62 9.93
C LEU A 59 18.42 0.74 9.12
N THR A 60 18.86 0.17 7.99
CA THR A 60 18.02 -0.76 7.21
C THR A 60 17.87 -2.12 7.87
N ASP A 61 18.89 -2.61 8.58
CA ASP A 61 18.83 -3.88 9.32
C ASP A 61 17.90 -3.77 10.56
N GLU A 62 17.98 -2.68 11.30
CA GLU A 62 17.08 -2.41 12.45
C GLU A 62 15.62 -2.33 12.00
N HIS A 63 15.37 -1.97 10.72
CA HIS A 63 14.04 -1.83 10.13
C HIS A 63 13.76 -2.88 9.04
N ALA A 64 14.54 -3.96 8.96
CA ALA A 64 14.41 -4.98 7.91
C ALA A 64 13.00 -5.62 7.83
N ALA A 65 12.28 -5.65 8.94
CA ALA A 65 10.87 -6.10 9.02
C ALA A 65 9.85 -4.98 8.73
N ASP A 66 10.30 -3.75 8.48
CA ASP A 66 9.39 -2.63 8.20
C ASP A 66 8.66 -2.87 6.86
N PRO A 67 7.32 -2.74 6.84
CA PRO A 67 6.52 -2.98 5.64
C PRO A 67 6.94 -2.13 4.43
N VAL A 68 7.42 -0.90 4.66
CA VAL A 68 7.91 0.00 3.60
C VAL A 68 9.17 -0.57 2.96
N ILE A 69 10.14 -0.99 3.79
CA ILE A 69 11.42 -1.56 3.33
C ILE A 69 11.19 -2.88 2.58
N LEU A 70 10.33 -3.76 3.12
CA LEU A 70 10.00 -5.03 2.47
C LEU A 70 9.33 -4.81 1.10
N ARG A 71 8.44 -3.83 0.98
CA ARG A 71 7.78 -3.50 -0.29
C ARG A 71 8.75 -2.90 -1.32
N LEU A 72 9.61 -1.97 -0.90
CA LEU A 72 10.64 -1.40 -1.78
C LEU A 72 11.57 -2.47 -2.34
N ARG A 73 11.97 -3.44 -1.49
CA ARG A 73 12.81 -4.58 -1.90
C ARG A 73 12.08 -5.47 -2.92
N GLN A 74 10.79 -5.75 -2.72
CA GLN A 74 9.98 -6.53 -3.65
C GLN A 74 9.73 -5.80 -4.99
N SER A 75 9.44 -4.50 -4.96
CA SER A 75 9.23 -3.71 -6.17
C SER A 75 10.50 -3.59 -7.01
N ALA A 76 11.67 -3.43 -6.36
CA ALA A 76 12.97 -3.43 -7.04
C ALA A 76 13.28 -4.77 -7.74
N LEU A 77 12.91 -5.90 -7.13
CA LEU A 77 13.07 -7.22 -7.71
C LEU A 77 12.12 -7.50 -8.89
N ARG A 78 10.97 -6.84 -8.95
CA ARG A 78 9.95 -6.98 -10.02
C ARG A 78 10.15 -6.02 -11.19
N ALA A 79 10.99 -4.98 -11.04
CA ALA A 79 11.28 -4.04 -12.10
C ALA A 79 11.96 -4.76 -13.27
N ARG A 80 11.24 -5.00 -14.36
CA ARG A 80 11.83 -5.51 -15.61
C ARG A 80 12.73 -4.44 -16.19
N PRO A 81 13.94 -4.78 -16.65
CA PRO A 81 14.79 -3.83 -17.36
C PRO A 81 14.09 -3.43 -18.66
N ILE A 82 13.60 -2.22 -18.72
CA ILE A 82 13.15 -1.60 -19.97
C ILE A 82 14.40 -1.36 -20.81
N GLY A 83 14.43 -1.93 -22.02
CA GLY A 83 15.54 -2.04 -22.93
C GLY A 83 16.56 -0.90 -22.93
N ALA A 84 17.78 -1.30 -22.72
CA ALA A 84 19.06 -0.72 -23.16
C ALA A 84 19.15 0.81 -23.30
N ARG A 85 19.43 1.50 -22.15
CA ARG A 85 20.43 2.58 -22.05
C ARG A 85 20.69 2.82 -20.56
N PRO A 86 21.95 2.89 -20.10
CA PRO A 86 22.26 2.99 -18.68
C PRO A 86 22.01 4.42 -18.18
N VAL A 87 20.84 4.65 -17.59
CA VAL A 87 20.57 5.83 -16.76
C VAL A 87 20.56 5.39 -15.29
N TRP A 88 21.72 4.95 -14.82
CA TRP A 88 21.92 4.47 -13.44
C TRP A 88 21.82 5.56 -12.38
N GLY A 89 21.88 6.85 -12.77
CA GLY A 89 21.83 7.97 -11.85
C GLY A 89 20.46 8.26 -11.23
N ALA A 90 19.37 7.96 -11.93
CA ALA A 90 18.01 8.33 -11.47
C ALA A 90 17.37 7.28 -10.54
N ALA A 91 17.69 6.01 -10.72
CA ALA A 91 17.17 4.93 -9.86
C ALA A 91 17.82 4.91 -8.48
N ALA A 92 19.13 5.22 -8.41
CA ALA A 92 19.84 5.34 -7.13
C ALA A 92 19.37 6.54 -6.30
N ALA A 93 19.03 7.67 -6.95
CA ALA A 93 18.51 8.85 -6.27
C ALA A 93 17.10 8.61 -5.67
N ALA A 94 16.24 7.83 -6.34
CA ALA A 94 14.92 7.49 -5.83
C ALA A 94 14.97 6.56 -4.61
N MET A 95 15.96 5.66 -4.52
CA MET A 95 16.17 4.81 -3.33
C MET A 95 16.72 5.58 -2.13
N LEU A 96 17.57 6.59 -2.36
CA LEU A 96 18.17 7.36 -1.26
C LEU A 96 17.15 8.24 -0.54
N VAL A 97 16.15 8.77 -1.25
CA VAL A 97 15.08 9.60 -0.67
C VAL A 97 14.15 8.79 0.25
N ALA A 98 13.89 7.51 -0.09
CA ALA A 98 13.04 6.66 0.74
C ALA A 98 13.68 6.26 2.08
N VAL A 99 15.02 6.16 2.15
CA VAL A 99 15.75 5.75 3.36
C VAL A 99 15.95 6.93 4.33
N ILE A 100 16.12 8.16 3.86
CA ILE A 100 16.31 9.34 4.72
C ILE A 100 15.03 9.71 5.48
N GLY A 101 13.84 9.38 4.95
CA GLY A 101 12.56 9.64 5.61
C GLY A 101 12.25 8.77 6.83
N VAL A 102 13.02 7.71 7.10
CA VAL A 102 12.77 6.71 8.17
C VAL A 102 13.57 6.99 9.45
N SER A 103 14.54 7.92 9.46
CA SER A 103 15.29 8.25 10.68
C SER A 103 14.38 8.99 11.69
N GLY A 104 13.73 8.19 12.53
CA GLY A 104 12.76 8.62 13.52
C GLY A 104 13.36 9.34 14.72
N ALA A 105 13.23 10.63 14.76
CA ALA A 105 13.36 11.42 15.99
C ALA A 105 12.02 12.08 16.41
N GLY A 106 10.87 11.53 15.99
CA GLY A 106 9.56 12.12 16.23
C GLY A 106 8.47 11.23 16.82
N ILE A 107 8.76 9.98 17.16
CA ILE A 107 7.70 8.99 17.50
C ILE A 107 7.06 9.21 18.89
N ALA A 108 7.66 9.98 19.79
CA ALA A 108 7.20 10.07 21.17
C ALA A 108 6.19 11.19 21.49
N ALA A 109 5.90 12.12 20.59
CA ALA A 109 5.15 13.34 20.93
C ALA A 109 3.76 13.52 20.30
N LEU A 110 3.30 12.65 19.39
CA LEU A 110 2.09 12.89 18.58
C LEU A 110 0.97 11.87 18.73
N ASN A 111 0.93 11.09 19.81
CA ASN A 111 -0.18 10.16 20.09
C ASN A 111 -1.43 10.81 20.70
N ARG A 112 -1.74 12.07 20.39
CA ARG A 112 -2.95 12.75 20.85
C ARG A 112 -3.65 13.51 19.74
N THR A 113 -4.19 12.78 18.75
CA THR A 113 -5.27 13.32 17.93
C THR A 113 -6.59 12.68 18.38
N PRO A 114 -7.68 13.44 18.53
CA PRO A 114 -8.99 12.84 18.79
C PRO A 114 -9.40 12.06 17.53
N SER A 115 -9.21 10.76 17.59
CA SER A 115 -9.72 9.81 16.61
C SER A 115 -11.24 9.95 16.56
N LEU A 116 -11.82 10.10 15.37
CA LEU A 116 -13.24 9.85 15.10
C LEU A 116 -13.57 8.35 15.21
N ALA A 117 -12.87 7.65 16.08
CA ALA A 117 -13.15 6.27 16.41
C ALA A 117 -14.56 6.16 16.97
N PRO A 118 -15.33 5.13 16.62
CA PRO A 118 -16.64 4.90 17.18
C PRO A 118 -16.56 4.93 18.71
N ASN A 119 -17.53 5.59 19.36
CA ASN A 119 -17.63 5.75 20.80
C ASN A 119 -17.34 4.40 21.49
N PRO A 120 -16.52 4.35 22.56
CA PRO A 120 -16.19 3.10 23.25
C PRO A 120 -17.43 2.30 23.68
N VAL A 121 -18.53 2.96 24.00
CA VAL A 121 -19.83 2.30 24.28
C VAL A 121 -20.37 1.57 23.06
N THR A 122 -20.26 2.17 21.88
CA THR A 122 -20.67 1.54 20.60
C THR A 122 -19.81 0.31 20.30
N ARG A 123 -18.52 0.40 20.52
CA ARG A 123 -17.59 -0.75 20.35
C ARG A 123 -17.88 -1.91 21.29
N ILE A 124 -18.19 -1.61 22.55
CA ILE A 124 -18.58 -2.63 23.54
C ILE A 124 -19.91 -3.28 23.12
N ALA A 125 -20.90 -2.49 22.73
CA ALA A 125 -22.20 -3.00 22.27
C ALA A 125 -22.07 -3.86 20.99
N GLU A 126 -21.25 -3.45 20.05
CA GLU A 126 -20.96 -4.22 18.82
C GLU A 126 -20.21 -5.52 19.14
N ALA A 127 -19.21 -5.49 20.02
CA ALA A 127 -18.48 -6.68 20.46
C ALA A 127 -19.37 -7.68 21.20
N LEU A 128 -20.27 -7.20 22.06
CA LEU A 128 -21.25 -8.03 22.75
C LEU A 128 -22.27 -8.62 21.79
N SER A 129 -22.74 -7.83 20.84
CA SER A 129 -23.69 -8.27 19.77
C SER A 129 -23.05 -9.32 18.85
N ALA A 130 -21.77 -9.11 18.45
CA ALA A 130 -21.01 -10.07 17.64
C ALA A 130 -20.80 -11.40 18.39
N ARG A 131 -20.60 -11.33 19.70
CA ARG A 131 -20.46 -12.52 20.55
C ARG A 131 -21.77 -13.26 20.75
N ALA A 132 -22.89 -12.53 20.79
CA ALA A 132 -24.23 -13.10 20.94
C ALA A 132 -24.75 -13.73 19.65
N ASN A 133 -24.46 -13.13 18.48
CA ASN A 133 -24.87 -13.65 17.17
C ASN A 133 -23.80 -13.34 16.09
N PRO A 134 -22.78 -14.19 15.96
CA PRO A 134 -21.71 -13.98 14.98
C PRO A 134 -22.20 -14.01 13.54
N ASN A 135 -23.36 -14.64 13.29
CA ASN A 135 -23.98 -14.72 11.97
C ASN A 135 -24.65 -13.43 11.52
N SER A 136 -24.83 -12.44 12.43
CA SER A 136 -25.48 -11.17 12.13
C SER A 136 -24.78 -9.99 12.83
N ALA A 137 -23.44 -9.99 12.82
CA ALA A 137 -22.64 -8.96 13.46
C ALA A 137 -22.34 -7.80 12.50
N VAL A 138 -22.16 -6.60 13.07
CA VAL A 138 -21.64 -5.43 12.36
C VAL A 138 -20.27 -5.10 12.92
N HIS A 139 -19.28 -4.98 12.02
CA HIS A 139 -17.90 -4.63 12.36
C HIS A 139 -17.55 -3.29 11.72
N ARG A 140 -16.83 -2.45 12.46
CA ARG A 140 -16.46 -1.09 12.04
C ARG A 140 -14.99 -0.81 12.34
N THR A 141 -14.39 -0.02 11.48
CA THR A 141 -13.09 0.63 11.72
C THR A 141 -13.25 2.14 11.62
N GLY A 142 -12.48 2.86 12.42
CA GLY A 142 -12.33 4.31 12.28
C GLY A 142 -11.32 4.68 11.19
N VAL A 143 -11.14 5.99 10.97
CA VAL A 143 -10.11 6.52 10.06
C VAL A 143 -8.72 6.13 10.57
N GLY A 144 -7.88 5.54 9.71
CA GLY A 144 -6.56 5.02 10.04
C GLY A 144 -6.56 3.68 10.78
N GLU A 145 -7.72 3.16 11.18
CA GLU A 145 -7.84 1.88 11.89
C GLU A 145 -7.94 0.72 10.89
N ARG A 146 -7.42 -0.45 11.30
CA ARG A 146 -7.58 -1.73 10.60
C ARG A 146 -8.03 -2.79 11.59
N LEU A 147 -8.82 -3.74 11.11
CA LEU A 147 -9.35 -4.84 11.94
C LEU A 147 -9.33 -6.13 11.13
N THR A 148 -8.69 -7.17 11.67
CA THR A 148 -8.78 -8.52 11.11
C THR A 148 -9.69 -9.37 11.98
N LEU A 149 -10.63 -10.07 11.37
CA LEU A 149 -11.58 -10.94 12.05
C LEU A 149 -11.77 -12.26 11.31
N THR A 150 -12.02 -13.31 12.06
CA THR A 150 -12.41 -14.61 11.52
C THR A 150 -13.93 -14.69 11.48
N LEU A 151 -14.47 -14.98 10.29
CA LEU A 151 -15.89 -15.18 10.05
C LEU A 151 -16.38 -16.55 10.50
N PRO A 152 -17.70 -16.77 10.69
CA PRO A 152 -18.24 -18.03 11.19
C PRO A 152 -17.90 -19.29 10.36
N ASP A 153 -17.58 -19.13 9.08
CA ASP A 153 -17.20 -20.21 8.17
C ASP A 153 -15.69 -20.49 8.13
N GLY A 154 -14.89 -19.78 8.96
CA GLY A 154 -13.44 -19.85 8.96
C GLY A 154 -12.75 -18.97 7.92
N SER A 155 -13.49 -18.21 7.11
CA SER A 155 -12.92 -17.18 6.24
C SER A 155 -12.37 -16.03 7.11
N VAL A 156 -11.35 -15.34 6.59
CA VAL A 156 -10.77 -14.17 7.24
C VAL A 156 -11.16 -12.91 6.47
N ALA A 157 -11.61 -11.88 7.18
CA ALA A 157 -11.84 -10.56 6.64
C ALA A 157 -10.92 -9.55 7.33
N THR A 158 -10.12 -8.82 6.55
CA THR A 158 -9.34 -7.68 7.03
C THR A 158 -10.00 -6.40 6.53
N LEU A 159 -10.48 -5.58 7.47
CA LEU A 159 -11.12 -4.30 7.20
C LEU A 159 -10.05 -3.19 7.18
N ASN A 160 -10.11 -2.34 6.18
CA ASN A 160 -9.26 -1.16 6.05
C ASN A 160 -9.88 0.03 6.82
N THR A 161 -9.25 1.19 6.70
CA THR A 161 -9.71 2.47 7.26
C THR A 161 -11.17 2.75 6.93
N ASP A 162 -11.90 3.33 7.87
CA ASP A 162 -13.27 3.86 7.71
C ASP A 162 -14.24 2.86 7.05
N THR A 163 -14.23 1.60 7.51
CA THR A 163 -14.97 0.49 6.92
C THR A 163 -16.12 0.04 7.80
N ILE A 164 -17.24 -0.31 7.17
CA ILE A 164 -18.40 -0.92 7.82
C ILE A 164 -18.74 -2.21 7.08
N LEU A 165 -18.58 -3.34 7.76
CA LEU A 165 -18.91 -4.68 7.28
C LEU A 165 -20.01 -5.28 8.13
N LYS A 166 -21.12 -5.70 7.51
CA LYS A 166 -22.19 -6.47 8.16
C LYS A 166 -22.09 -7.93 7.74
N VAL A 167 -21.93 -8.83 8.70
CA VAL A 167 -22.08 -10.26 8.51
C VAL A 167 -23.58 -10.58 8.38
N ALA A 168 -23.96 -11.41 7.43
CA ALA A 168 -25.34 -11.77 7.15
C ALA A 168 -25.41 -13.25 6.72
N TYR A 169 -24.94 -14.13 7.60
CA TYR A 169 -25.04 -15.58 7.40
C TYR A 169 -26.43 -16.03 7.81
N VAL A 170 -27.16 -16.53 6.84
CA VAL A 170 -28.47 -17.18 7.02
C VAL A 170 -28.41 -18.61 6.51
N ASP A 171 -29.38 -19.42 6.82
CA ASP A 171 -29.41 -20.85 6.48
C ASP A 171 -29.06 -21.07 5.00
N GLY A 172 -27.94 -21.79 4.78
CA GLY A 172 -27.44 -22.11 3.45
C GLY A 172 -26.71 -21.00 2.71
N GLU A 173 -26.49 -19.81 3.32
CA GLU A 173 -25.75 -18.71 2.69
C GLU A 173 -24.64 -18.16 3.59
N ARG A 174 -23.45 -17.93 2.99
CA ARG A 174 -22.29 -17.25 3.59
C ARG A 174 -22.23 -15.83 3.01
N GLY A 175 -23.01 -14.91 3.57
CA GLY A 175 -23.15 -13.56 3.03
C GLY A 175 -22.56 -12.49 3.92
N VAL A 176 -21.89 -11.51 3.34
CA VAL A 176 -21.46 -10.26 4.01
C VAL A 176 -21.88 -9.06 3.17
N ARG A 177 -22.11 -7.92 3.82
CA ARG A 177 -22.40 -6.65 3.15
C ARG A 177 -21.33 -5.63 3.53
N LEU A 178 -20.58 -5.17 2.56
CA LEU A 178 -19.72 -4.00 2.69
C LEU A 178 -20.58 -2.76 2.46
N LEU A 179 -20.79 -1.99 3.53
CA LEU A 179 -21.65 -0.80 3.50
C LEU A 179 -20.84 0.46 3.18
N ARG A 180 -19.53 0.47 3.52
CA ARG A 180 -18.58 1.54 3.25
C ARG A 180 -17.16 1.03 3.43
N GLY A 181 -16.20 1.64 2.74
CA GLY A 181 -14.78 1.41 2.94
C GLY A 181 -14.23 0.28 2.10
N GLN A 182 -13.35 -0.55 2.68
CA GLN A 182 -12.58 -1.55 1.94
C GLN A 182 -12.29 -2.76 2.81
N ALA A 183 -12.42 -3.95 2.24
CA ALA A 183 -12.11 -5.19 2.94
C ALA A 183 -11.44 -6.22 2.02
N LEU A 184 -10.39 -6.85 2.52
CA LEU A 184 -9.77 -8.02 1.95
C LEU A 184 -10.43 -9.27 2.54
N PHE A 185 -10.80 -10.21 1.68
CA PHE A 185 -11.39 -11.49 2.04
C PHE A 185 -10.47 -12.64 1.63
N GLU A 186 -10.08 -13.46 2.61
CA GLU A 186 -9.41 -14.74 2.42
C GLU A 186 -10.45 -15.84 2.69
N VAL A 187 -11.09 -16.32 1.61
CA VAL A 187 -12.29 -17.16 1.72
C VAL A 187 -11.93 -18.62 1.88
N ALA A 188 -12.49 -19.27 2.92
CA ALA A 188 -12.37 -20.70 3.14
C ALA A 188 -13.00 -21.49 1.99
N LYS A 189 -12.27 -22.50 1.47
CA LYS A 189 -12.71 -23.31 0.33
C LYS A 189 -13.98 -24.11 0.65
N ASN A 190 -15.09 -23.76 0.00
CA ASN A 190 -16.34 -24.49 0.09
C ASN A 190 -17.15 -24.35 -1.21
N ARG A 191 -17.17 -25.40 -2.03
CA ARG A 191 -17.88 -25.40 -3.32
C ARG A 191 -19.40 -25.58 -3.18
N ARG A 192 -19.88 -26.10 -2.04
CA ARG A 192 -21.32 -26.38 -1.85
C ARG A 192 -22.09 -25.11 -1.47
N VAL A 193 -21.46 -24.24 -0.68
CA VAL A 193 -22.05 -22.98 -0.23
C VAL A 193 -21.10 -21.83 -0.61
N PRO A 194 -21.33 -21.11 -1.71
CA PRO A 194 -20.49 -19.99 -2.13
C PRO A 194 -20.52 -18.84 -1.12
N PHE A 195 -19.38 -18.16 -0.98
CA PHE A 195 -19.26 -16.94 -0.20
C PHE A 195 -19.71 -15.75 -1.06
N ARG A 196 -20.54 -14.85 -0.51
CA ARG A 196 -21.08 -13.71 -1.22
C ARG A 196 -20.77 -12.39 -0.50
N VAL A 197 -20.19 -11.44 -1.24
CA VAL A 197 -20.03 -10.05 -0.79
C VAL A 197 -20.99 -9.17 -1.57
N TYR A 198 -21.77 -8.37 -0.85
CA TYR A 198 -22.66 -7.36 -1.43
C TYR A 198 -22.07 -5.97 -1.19
N ALA A 199 -21.85 -5.19 -2.23
CA ALA A 199 -21.30 -3.84 -2.18
C ALA A 199 -21.81 -3.01 -3.36
N GLY A 200 -22.30 -1.77 -3.15
CA GLY A 200 -22.63 -0.80 -4.20
C GLY A 200 -23.53 -1.35 -5.33
N GLY A 201 -24.55 -2.16 -5.00
CA GLY A 201 -25.42 -2.77 -6.00
C GLY A 201 -24.79 -3.93 -6.78
N ARG A 202 -23.64 -4.45 -6.34
CA ARG A 202 -22.93 -5.60 -6.92
C ARG A 202 -22.93 -6.77 -5.94
N GLN A 203 -22.93 -7.99 -6.49
CA GLN A 203 -22.72 -9.23 -5.76
C GLN A 203 -21.46 -9.91 -6.28
N ILE A 204 -20.48 -10.10 -5.42
CA ILE A 204 -19.24 -10.84 -5.68
C ILE A 204 -19.40 -12.23 -5.09
N THR A 205 -19.24 -13.27 -5.89
CA THR A 205 -19.39 -14.68 -5.48
C THR A 205 -18.05 -15.40 -5.58
N ALA A 206 -17.64 -16.02 -4.49
CA ALA A 206 -16.35 -16.70 -4.30
C ALA A 206 -16.54 -18.12 -3.75
N VAL A 207 -15.59 -19.02 -4.02
CA VAL A 207 -15.62 -20.43 -3.53
C VAL A 207 -14.28 -20.89 -2.89
N GLY A 208 -13.39 -19.95 -2.60
CA GLY A 208 -12.07 -20.23 -2.03
C GLY A 208 -11.02 -19.38 -2.75
N THR A 209 -11.01 -18.09 -2.48
CA THR A 209 -10.31 -17.05 -3.22
C THR A 209 -9.77 -16.01 -2.26
N VAL A 210 -8.75 -15.26 -2.69
CA VAL A 210 -8.27 -14.06 -2.01
C VAL A 210 -8.59 -12.85 -2.88
N PHE A 211 -9.40 -11.95 -2.39
CA PHE A 211 -9.82 -10.76 -3.13
C PHE A 211 -10.14 -9.58 -2.22
N ASP A 212 -9.92 -8.38 -2.74
CA ASP A 212 -10.21 -7.11 -2.09
C ASP A 212 -11.45 -6.48 -2.72
N VAL A 213 -12.30 -5.90 -1.90
CA VAL A 213 -13.47 -5.12 -2.33
C VAL A 213 -13.42 -3.74 -1.70
N ARG A 214 -13.40 -2.72 -2.52
CA ARG A 214 -13.48 -1.32 -2.12
C ARG A 214 -14.80 -0.71 -2.59
N LEU A 215 -15.44 0.01 -1.70
CA LEU A 215 -16.68 0.74 -1.93
C LEU A 215 -16.51 2.20 -1.51
N ASP A 216 -16.48 3.09 -2.50
CA ASP A 216 -16.44 4.54 -2.33
C ASP A 216 -17.74 5.14 -2.90
N GLY A 217 -18.72 5.47 -2.02
CA GLY A 217 -20.06 5.81 -2.45
C GLY A 217 -20.74 4.65 -3.17
N GLU A 218 -21.01 4.78 -4.47
CA GLU A 218 -21.54 3.71 -5.32
C GLU A 218 -20.42 3.00 -6.15
N HIS A 219 -19.22 3.55 -6.16
CA HIS A 219 -18.10 3.02 -6.91
C HIS A 219 -17.56 1.75 -6.25
N VAL A 220 -17.62 0.63 -6.96
CA VAL A 220 -17.10 -0.66 -6.53
C VAL A 220 -15.86 -1.02 -7.32
N LYS A 221 -14.77 -1.28 -6.62
CA LYS A 221 -13.55 -1.85 -7.18
C LYS A 221 -13.28 -3.22 -6.55
N VAL A 222 -13.02 -4.23 -7.38
CA VAL A 222 -12.67 -5.58 -6.92
C VAL A 222 -11.30 -5.94 -7.46
N SER A 223 -10.36 -6.31 -6.58
CA SER A 223 -9.02 -6.77 -6.99
C SER A 223 -8.87 -8.23 -6.61
N LEU A 224 -8.65 -9.10 -7.59
CA LEU A 224 -8.57 -10.55 -7.37
C LEU A 224 -7.12 -11.02 -7.31
N VAL A 225 -6.69 -11.45 -6.14
CA VAL A 225 -5.32 -11.91 -5.87
C VAL A 225 -5.15 -13.38 -6.19
N GLU A 226 -6.11 -14.22 -5.75
CA GLU A 226 -6.05 -15.67 -5.94
C GLU A 226 -7.44 -16.26 -6.25
N GLY A 227 -7.48 -17.19 -7.21
CA GLY A 227 -8.66 -17.97 -7.57
C GLY A 227 -9.52 -17.34 -8.65
N VAL A 228 -10.84 -17.53 -8.54
CA VAL A 228 -11.85 -17.04 -9.49
C VAL A 228 -13.05 -16.49 -8.74
N VAL A 229 -13.52 -15.31 -9.11
CA VAL A 229 -14.76 -14.73 -8.60
C VAL A 229 -15.72 -14.40 -9.74
N LYS A 230 -17.01 -14.37 -9.43
CA LYS A 230 -18.06 -13.87 -10.33
C LYS A 230 -18.65 -12.62 -9.72
N VAL A 231 -18.71 -11.56 -10.50
CA VAL A 231 -19.33 -10.29 -10.12
C VAL A 231 -20.59 -10.09 -10.96
N ALA A 232 -21.71 -9.86 -10.29
CA ALA A 232 -23.00 -9.63 -10.94
C ALA A 232 -23.65 -8.35 -10.40
N ALA A 233 -24.42 -7.66 -11.24
CA ALA A 233 -25.32 -6.60 -10.79
C ALA A 233 -26.45 -7.19 -9.95
N VAL A 234 -26.80 -6.54 -8.81
CA VAL A 234 -27.95 -6.92 -8.00
C VAL A 234 -29.20 -6.19 -8.51
N LYS A 235 -30.30 -6.90 -8.68
CA LYS A 235 -31.59 -6.34 -9.12
C LYS A 235 -32.10 -5.27 -8.16
N ALA A 236 -31.78 -3.99 -8.39
CA ALA A 236 -32.53 -2.91 -7.77
C ALA A 236 -33.48 -2.20 -8.78
N LYS A 237 -33.15 -2.18 -10.08
CA LYS A 237 -33.90 -1.52 -11.16
C LYS A 237 -33.71 -2.24 -12.50
N ALA A 238 -33.73 -3.58 -12.53
CA ALA A 238 -33.65 -4.26 -13.83
C ALA A 238 -34.94 -4.01 -14.61
N SER A 239 -34.82 -3.43 -15.79
CA SER A 239 -35.90 -3.44 -16.78
C SER A 239 -36.32 -4.88 -17.07
N PRO A 240 -37.61 -5.22 -17.09
CA PRO A 240 -38.05 -6.57 -17.39
C PRO A 240 -37.47 -7.06 -18.73
N GLY A 241 -36.80 -8.21 -18.70
CA GLY A 241 -36.30 -8.87 -19.93
C GLY A 241 -34.81 -8.66 -20.27
N LYS A 242 -34.06 -7.79 -19.56
CA LYS A 242 -32.61 -7.66 -19.77
C LYS A 242 -31.83 -8.61 -18.82
N PRO A 243 -30.94 -9.49 -19.34
CA PRO A 243 -30.06 -10.28 -18.50
C PRO A 243 -29.22 -9.37 -17.60
N LEU A 244 -29.02 -9.77 -16.35
CA LEU A 244 -28.11 -9.06 -15.46
C LEU A 244 -26.70 -9.18 -15.98
N GLU A 245 -25.97 -8.07 -16.02
CA GLU A 245 -24.55 -8.08 -16.36
C GLU A 245 -23.81 -8.94 -15.32
N GLN A 246 -23.05 -9.89 -15.80
CA GLN A 246 -22.19 -10.75 -14.99
C GLN A 246 -20.83 -10.89 -15.64
N VAL A 247 -19.77 -10.74 -14.84
CA VAL A 247 -18.38 -10.85 -15.27
C VAL A 247 -17.69 -11.88 -14.38
N GLN A 248 -16.85 -12.73 -14.98
CA GLN A 248 -15.94 -13.61 -14.26
C GLN A 248 -14.55 -13.01 -14.28
N MET A 249 -13.88 -13.03 -13.13
CA MET A 249 -12.50 -12.55 -12.95
C MET A 249 -11.59 -13.71 -12.60
N THR A 250 -10.33 -13.59 -13.03
CA THR A 250 -9.21 -14.46 -12.69
C THR A 250 -8.14 -13.69 -11.91
N ALA A 251 -7.24 -14.40 -11.23
CA ALA A 251 -6.17 -13.79 -10.45
C ALA A 251 -5.33 -12.80 -11.30
N GLY A 252 -4.97 -11.66 -10.72
CA GLY A 252 -4.26 -10.57 -11.41
C GLY A 252 -5.17 -9.59 -12.14
N GLU A 253 -6.48 -9.70 -11.98
CA GLU A 253 -7.45 -8.78 -12.57
C GLU A 253 -8.08 -7.84 -11.54
N VAL A 254 -8.41 -6.65 -12.00
CA VAL A 254 -9.17 -5.63 -11.26
C VAL A 254 -10.43 -5.29 -12.04
N LEU A 255 -11.56 -5.35 -11.36
CA LEU A 255 -12.85 -4.86 -11.85
C LEU A 255 -13.11 -3.46 -11.31
N ASP A 256 -13.55 -2.58 -12.19
CA ASP A 256 -13.98 -1.22 -11.91
C ASP A 256 -15.44 -1.02 -12.32
N ALA A 257 -16.28 -0.64 -11.36
CA ALA A 257 -17.70 -0.36 -11.56
C ALA A 257 -18.07 0.97 -10.87
N PRO A 258 -18.02 2.11 -11.61
CA PRO A 258 -18.11 3.45 -11.02
C PRO A 258 -19.49 3.78 -10.42
N ALA A 259 -20.55 3.10 -10.83
CA ALA A 259 -21.89 3.24 -10.24
C ALA A 259 -22.67 1.93 -10.39
N ALA A 260 -23.77 1.79 -9.66
CA ALA A 260 -24.57 0.56 -9.62
C ALA A 260 -25.15 0.16 -10.99
N ASP A 261 -25.42 1.12 -11.86
CA ASP A 261 -25.96 0.95 -13.23
C ASP A 261 -24.88 1.10 -14.33
N ALA A 262 -23.66 1.48 -13.96
CA ALA A 262 -22.58 1.62 -14.90
C ALA A 262 -22.01 0.25 -15.33
N PRO A 263 -21.48 0.13 -16.56
CA PRO A 263 -20.87 -1.10 -17.05
C PRO A 263 -19.63 -1.47 -16.21
N MET A 264 -19.46 -2.76 -15.95
CA MET A 264 -18.29 -3.31 -15.28
C MET A 264 -17.12 -3.42 -16.27
N ARG A 265 -15.95 -2.90 -15.91
CA ARG A 265 -14.73 -2.99 -16.69
C ARG A 265 -13.72 -3.84 -15.96
N VAL A 266 -13.13 -4.82 -16.65
CA VAL A 266 -12.07 -5.66 -16.10
C VAL A 266 -10.78 -5.40 -16.84
N ALA A 267 -9.69 -5.26 -16.12
CA ALA A 267 -8.34 -5.09 -16.67
C ALA A 267 -7.33 -5.86 -15.82
N SER A 268 -6.24 -6.30 -16.44
CA SER A 268 -5.09 -6.82 -15.71
C SER A 268 -4.39 -5.69 -14.95
N ALA A 269 -4.07 -5.92 -13.68
CA ALA A 269 -3.40 -4.95 -12.82
C ALA A 269 -2.56 -5.65 -11.75
N ASP A 270 -1.67 -4.90 -11.10
CA ASP A 270 -0.94 -5.38 -9.92
C ASP A 270 -1.89 -5.44 -8.71
N THR A 271 -2.42 -6.62 -8.45
CA THR A 271 -3.35 -6.87 -7.34
C THR A 271 -2.65 -6.89 -5.99
N GLU A 272 -1.34 -7.18 -5.94
CA GLU A 272 -0.54 -7.08 -4.73
C GLU A 272 -0.41 -5.63 -4.26
N LYS A 273 -0.23 -4.71 -5.21
CA LYS A 273 -0.27 -3.27 -4.95
C LYS A 273 -1.64 -2.85 -4.37
N ALA A 274 -2.73 -3.38 -4.91
CA ALA A 274 -4.08 -3.04 -4.44
C ALA A 274 -4.33 -3.46 -2.99
N ILE A 275 -3.63 -4.48 -2.47
CA ILE A 275 -3.74 -4.97 -1.10
C ILE A 275 -2.57 -4.55 -0.18
N SER A 276 -1.65 -3.69 -0.65
CA SER A 276 -0.49 -3.22 0.12
C SER A 276 -0.88 -2.57 1.45
N TRP A 277 -2.04 -1.93 1.50
CA TRP A 277 -2.61 -1.31 2.69
C TRP A 277 -2.72 -2.29 3.88
N ARG A 278 -2.84 -3.61 3.64
CA ARG A 278 -2.83 -4.65 4.67
C ARG A 278 -1.58 -4.58 5.54
N SER A 279 -0.44 -4.24 4.94
CA SER A 279 0.84 -4.08 5.62
C SER A 279 1.09 -2.65 6.14
N GLY A 280 0.08 -1.76 6.10
CA GLY A 280 0.19 -0.38 6.56
C GLY A 280 0.89 0.54 5.59
N VAL A 281 0.95 0.19 4.31
CA VAL A 281 1.56 1.00 3.27
C VAL A 281 0.65 1.13 2.05
N VAL A 282 0.84 2.19 1.29
CA VAL A 282 0.28 2.37 -0.06
C VAL A 282 1.42 2.53 -1.05
N GLU A 283 1.25 1.94 -2.23
CA GLU A 283 2.26 1.97 -3.29
C GLU A 283 1.73 2.75 -4.49
N PHE A 284 2.55 3.67 -4.99
CA PHE A 284 2.29 4.44 -6.21
C PHE A 284 3.33 4.12 -7.27
N SER A 285 2.91 4.05 -8.54
CA SER A 285 3.74 3.70 -9.70
C SER A 285 3.48 4.66 -10.87
N GLY A 286 3.57 5.97 -10.58
CA GLY A 286 3.33 7.03 -11.56
C GLY A 286 1.90 7.56 -11.55
N GLU A 287 1.15 7.40 -10.47
CA GLU A 287 -0.16 8.03 -10.30
C GLU A 287 -0.03 9.54 -10.19
N PRO A 288 -1.04 10.33 -10.66
CA PRO A 288 -1.10 11.76 -10.41
C PRO A 288 -1.08 12.07 -8.91
N LEU A 289 -0.43 13.16 -8.52
CA LEU A 289 -0.36 13.61 -7.11
C LEU A 289 -1.76 13.75 -6.50
N ALA A 290 -2.74 14.21 -7.27
CA ALA A 290 -4.13 14.28 -6.80
C ALA A 290 -4.68 12.91 -6.37
N GLN A 291 -4.39 11.84 -7.13
CA GLN A 291 -4.82 10.50 -6.77
C GLN A 291 -4.04 9.96 -5.57
N ALA A 292 -2.73 10.23 -5.50
CA ALA A 292 -1.92 9.83 -4.37
C ALA A 292 -2.37 10.52 -3.08
N VAL A 293 -2.65 11.82 -3.13
CA VAL A 293 -3.20 12.60 -2.01
C VAL A 293 -4.57 12.08 -1.60
N ALA A 294 -5.47 11.80 -2.54
CA ALA A 294 -6.79 11.24 -2.24
C ALA A 294 -6.67 9.89 -1.51
N GLU A 295 -5.72 9.03 -1.91
CA GLU A 295 -5.50 7.75 -1.23
C GLU A 295 -4.90 7.94 0.17
N ILE A 296 -3.90 8.82 0.36
CA ILE A 296 -3.31 9.13 1.68
C ILE A 296 -4.37 9.72 2.61
N ASN A 297 -5.23 10.60 2.12
CA ASN A 297 -6.29 11.25 2.89
C ASN A 297 -7.33 10.27 3.46
N ARG A 298 -7.47 9.09 2.90
CA ARG A 298 -8.34 8.05 3.48
C ARG A 298 -7.91 7.61 4.88
N TYR A 299 -6.63 7.74 5.20
CA TYR A 299 -6.02 7.20 6.43
C TYR A 299 -5.77 8.26 7.49
N THR A 300 -6.21 9.49 7.27
CA THR A 300 -5.95 10.61 8.19
C THR A 300 -7.18 11.48 8.38
N THR A 301 -7.26 12.09 9.56
CA THR A 301 -8.22 13.17 9.85
C THR A 301 -7.64 14.56 9.57
N GLN A 302 -6.36 14.62 9.21
CA GLN A 302 -5.67 15.85 8.80
C GLN A 302 -5.39 15.77 7.29
N PRO A 303 -6.29 16.29 6.45
CA PRO A 303 -6.19 16.13 5.01
C PRO A 303 -5.01 16.92 4.42
N ILE A 304 -4.48 16.38 3.32
CA ILE A 304 -3.57 17.09 2.44
C ILE A 304 -4.42 17.75 1.34
N GLU A 305 -4.17 19.01 1.06
CA GLU A 305 -4.81 19.75 -0.01
C GLU A 305 -3.77 20.21 -1.04
N ILE A 306 -4.14 20.27 -2.31
CA ILE A 306 -3.28 20.74 -3.39
C ILE A 306 -3.87 22.04 -3.91
N ASP A 307 -3.19 23.15 -3.63
CA ASP A 307 -3.68 24.48 -4.00
C ASP A 307 -3.41 24.82 -5.48
N ASP A 308 -2.42 24.17 -6.11
CA ASP A 308 -2.02 24.39 -7.50
C ASP A 308 -2.55 23.27 -8.41
N PRO A 309 -3.42 23.58 -9.39
CA PRO A 309 -3.93 22.58 -10.34
C PRO A 309 -2.86 21.87 -11.17
N ASP A 310 -1.75 22.54 -11.49
CA ASP A 310 -0.64 21.95 -12.24
C ASP A 310 0.09 20.90 -11.39
N ALA A 311 0.24 21.17 -10.10
CA ALA A 311 0.86 20.24 -9.15
C ALA A 311 0.05 18.92 -9.03
N ALA A 312 -1.26 18.98 -9.19
CA ALA A 312 -2.15 17.81 -9.14
C ALA A 312 -1.74 16.72 -10.15
N ASN A 313 -1.07 17.09 -11.24
CA ASN A 313 -0.66 16.19 -12.32
C ASN A 313 0.76 15.61 -12.14
N PHE A 314 1.52 16.03 -11.14
CA PHE A 314 2.85 15.46 -10.88
C PHE A 314 2.75 13.94 -10.65
N ARG A 315 3.72 13.20 -11.20
CA ARG A 315 3.70 11.74 -11.18
C ARG A 315 4.43 11.21 -9.95
N VAL A 316 3.68 10.60 -9.04
CA VAL A 316 4.19 10.05 -7.78
C VAL A 316 4.48 8.56 -7.93
N SER A 317 5.69 8.15 -7.54
CA SER A 317 6.09 6.75 -7.43
C SER A 317 6.77 6.53 -6.09
N GLY A 318 6.48 5.41 -5.44
CA GLY A 318 7.08 5.05 -4.16
C GLY A 318 6.13 4.31 -3.25
N VAL A 319 6.63 3.91 -2.09
CA VAL A 319 5.87 3.24 -1.03
C VAL A 319 5.80 4.18 0.17
N PHE A 320 4.59 4.42 0.67
CA PHE A 320 4.31 5.37 1.73
C PHE A 320 3.52 4.71 2.85
N ARG A 321 3.79 5.08 4.09
CA ARG A 321 3.02 4.60 5.25
C ARG A 321 1.65 5.24 5.29
N THR A 322 0.65 4.44 5.60
CA THR A 322 -0.70 4.93 5.89
C THR A 322 -0.71 5.69 7.22
N GLY A 323 -1.47 6.80 7.30
CA GLY A 323 -1.61 7.58 8.53
C GLY A 323 -0.46 8.57 8.81
N GLU A 324 0.48 8.76 7.89
CA GLU A 324 1.59 9.71 8.00
C GLU A 324 1.52 10.82 6.94
N PRO A 325 0.47 11.67 6.92
CA PRO A 325 0.27 12.67 5.86
C PRO A 325 1.38 13.72 5.84
N GLN A 326 1.93 14.11 7.01
CA GLN A 326 3.02 15.09 7.09
C GLN A 326 4.31 14.56 6.45
N MET A 327 4.60 13.25 6.62
CA MET A 327 5.76 12.63 6.02
C MET A 327 5.60 12.58 4.49
N PHE A 328 4.43 12.15 4.01
CA PHE A 328 4.11 12.17 2.59
C PHE A 328 4.29 13.57 2.00
N ALA A 329 3.68 14.60 2.61
CA ALA A 329 3.77 15.98 2.14
C ALA A 329 5.23 16.48 2.09
N ARG A 330 6.04 16.22 3.13
CA ARG A 330 7.48 16.57 3.12
C ARG A 330 8.24 15.88 2.00
N MET A 331 7.98 14.60 1.75
CA MET A 331 8.61 13.89 0.64
C MET A 331 8.27 14.53 -0.72
N MET A 332 7.02 14.96 -0.89
CA MET A 332 6.62 15.67 -2.12
C MET A 332 7.39 16.97 -2.33
N THR A 333 7.73 17.70 -1.26
CA THR A 333 8.53 18.95 -1.37
C THR A 333 10.02 18.72 -1.69
N GLN A 334 10.51 17.49 -1.47
CA GLN A 334 11.89 17.11 -1.85
C GLN A 334 12.01 16.70 -3.31
N VAL A 335 10.93 16.13 -3.87
CA VAL A 335 10.91 15.60 -5.25
C VAL A 335 10.39 16.63 -6.25
N PHE A 336 9.45 17.46 -5.82
CA PHE A 336 8.77 18.44 -6.67
C PHE A 336 9.02 19.87 -6.17
N PRO A 337 8.88 20.89 -7.02
CA PRO A 337 8.99 22.30 -6.62
C PRO A 337 7.75 22.73 -5.81
N LEU A 338 7.53 22.07 -4.69
CA LEU A 338 6.41 22.31 -3.77
C LEU A 338 6.92 22.81 -2.42
N GLU A 339 6.06 23.49 -1.68
CA GLU A 339 6.22 23.82 -0.27
C GLU A 339 5.00 23.35 0.52
N VAL A 340 5.22 23.08 1.81
CA VAL A 340 4.16 22.71 2.74
C VAL A 340 3.77 23.92 3.56
N GLN A 341 2.49 24.24 3.60
CA GLN A 341 1.92 25.21 4.54
C GLN A 341 0.86 24.50 5.39
N GLN A 342 0.77 24.89 6.66
CA GLN A 342 -0.31 24.43 7.51
C GLN A 342 -1.46 25.43 7.41
N ALA A 343 -2.62 24.95 6.97
CA ALA A 343 -3.84 25.77 6.90
C ALA A 343 -4.42 26.01 8.31
N PRO A 344 -5.18 27.09 8.51
CA PRO A 344 -5.75 27.45 9.82
C PRO A 344 -6.68 26.36 10.41
N ASP A 345 -7.29 25.54 9.58
CA ASP A 345 -8.15 24.40 9.96
C ASP A 345 -7.37 23.13 10.28
N GLY A 346 -6.03 23.18 10.18
CA GLY A 346 -5.14 22.07 10.43
C GLY A 346 -4.84 21.19 9.22
N ALA A 347 -5.39 21.48 8.04
CA ALA A 347 -5.05 20.80 6.80
C ALA A 347 -3.60 21.09 6.38
N ILE A 348 -3.01 20.20 5.58
CA ILE A 348 -1.67 20.32 5.03
C ILE A 348 -1.78 20.80 3.59
N ALA A 349 -1.53 22.08 3.32
CA ALA A 349 -1.56 22.63 1.98
C ALA A 349 -0.23 22.40 1.25
N LEU A 350 -0.28 21.77 0.06
CA LEU A 350 0.82 21.66 -0.89
C LEU A 350 0.69 22.75 -1.95
N ARG A 351 1.65 23.68 -1.96
CA ARG A 351 1.71 24.80 -2.90
C ARG A 351 2.95 24.72 -3.77
N LYS A 352 2.85 25.24 -4.98
CA LYS A 352 4.02 25.41 -5.83
C LYS A 352 4.96 26.46 -5.23
N ARG A 353 6.25 26.15 -5.18
CA ARG A 353 7.28 27.10 -4.78
C ARG A 353 7.39 28.16 -5.85
N GLY A 354 7.23 29.44 -5.45
CA GLY A 354 7.31 30.59 -6.34
C GLY A 354 8.70 30.80 -6.96
#